data_b087dbdcd5beaafdca73c940f1249991
#
_entry.id   b087dbdcd5beaafdca73c940f1249991
#
_cell.length_a   1.000
_cell.length_b   1.000
_cell.length_c   1.000
_cell.angle_alpha   90.00
_cell.angle_beta   90.00
_cell.angle_gamma   90.00
#
_symmetry.space_group_name_H-M   'P 1'
#
loop_
_entity.id
_entity.type
_entity.pdbx_description
1 polymer ?
#
loop_
_entity_poly.entity_id
_entity_poly.type
_entity_poly.pdbx_seq_one_letter_code
_entity_poly.pdbx_strand_id
1 'polypeptide(L)'
;MQPSCDTRLPIIEDILQLLVSTAVHVIHSMYRLKLMQAMFMLAYHAFLRVGEITESEHNLFLSDVTLTTTSIKLLFRSSKHASGVSQEAMVSAMTGEMYCPVYALSEYMSYRGKNPGPLFLWRGKPLSRKDFVSSLKLLLSNAGIPNERFNSHSFPIGAATSCAAKGASDAQIRRLGRCHSGAFKRYIRSPNPLQQLH
;
A
#
# COMPACT_ATOMS: atom_id res chain seq x y z
N MET A 1 30.32 -10.82 6.43
CA MET A 1 29.56 -9.79 5.73
C MET A 1 28.52 -9.25 6.70
N GLN A 2 28.62 -8.00 7.11
CA GLN A 2 27.54 -7.36 7.86
C GLN A 2 26.31 -7.25 6.95
N PRO A 3 25.09 -7.57 7.42
CA PRO A 3 23.90 -7.38 6.62
C PRO A 3 23.78 -5.88 6.32
N SER A 4 23.67 -5.53 5.03
CA SER A 4 23.48 -4.15 4.60
C SER A 4 22.26 -3.59 5.33
N CYS A 5 22.46 -2.52 6.08
CA CYS A 5 21.38 -1.82 6.76
C CYS A 5 20.37 -1.35 5.70
N ASP A 6 19.13 -1.76 5.83
CA ASP A 6 18.05 -1.30 4.93
C ASP A 6 17.81 0.19 5.15
N THR A 7 18.21 1.01 4.20
CA THR A 7 18.17 2.48 4.28
C THR A 7 16.84 3.09 3.81
N ARG A 8 15.88 2.25 3.40
CA ARG A 8 14.57 2.71 2.92
C ARG A 8 13.78 3.41 4.03
N LEU A 9 13.17 4.54 3.68
CA LEU A 9 12.31 5.28 4.58
C LEU A 9 10.88 4.76 4.57
N PRO A 10 10.19 4.79 5.72
CA PRO A 10 8.78 4.41 5.81
C PRO A 10 7.87 5.49 5.22
N ILE A 11 6.80 5.08 4.55
CA ILE A 11 5.64 5.95 4.30
C ILE A 11 4.74 5.83 5.52
N ILE A 12 4.89 6.75 6.46
CA ILE A 12 4.02 6.88 7.62
C ILE A 12 2.71 7.60 7.24
N GLU A 13 1.78 7.66 8.17
CA GLU A 13 0.43 8.19 7.94
C GLU A 13 0.45 9.62 7.37
N ASP A 14 1.28 10.52 7.92
CA ASP A 14 1.41 11.90 7.44
C ASP A 14 1.91 11.98 6.00
N ILE A 15 2.90 11.15 5.64
CA ILE A 15 3.41 11.08 4.27
C ILE A 15 2.35 10.50 3.33
N LEU A 16 1.59 9.49 3.78
CA LEU A 16 0.49 8.93 2.99
C LEU A 16 -0.58 9.98 2.70
N GLN A 17 -0.99 10.74 3.70
CA GLN A 17 -1.97 11.83 3.55
C GLN A 17 -1.45 12.89 2.58
N LEU A 18 -0.18 13.28 2.70
CA LEU A 18 0.45 14.21 1.79
C LEU A 18 0.52 13.69 0.36
N LEU A 19 0.81 12.40 0.14
CA LEU A 19 0.80 11.78 -1.18
C LEU A 19 -0.60 11.82 -1.82
N VAL A 20 -1.63 11.47 -1.03
CA VAL A 20 -3.02 11.44 -1.51
C VAL A 20 -3.51 12.85 -1.88
N SER A 21 -3.19 13.87 -1.07
CA SER A 21 -3.55 15.26 -1.35
C SER A 21 -2.76 15.83 -2.53
N THR A 22 -1.45 15.59 -2.61
CA THR A 22 -0.61 16.03 -3.72
C THR A 22 -1.06 15.43 -5.05
N ALA A 23 -1.53 14.16 -5.03
CA ALA A 23 -2.03 13.49 -6.24
C ALA A 23 -3.17 14.25 -6.91
N VAL A 24 -4.03 14.94 -6.16
CA VAL A 24 -5.15 15.74 -6.69
C VAL A 24 -4.65 16.87 -7.61
N HIS A 25 -3.51 17.44 -7.30
CA HIS A 25 -2.93 18.57 -8.04
C HIS A 25 -2.02 18.13 -9.18
N VAL A 26 -1.43 16.94 -9.10
CA VAL A 26 -0.40 16.46 -10.03
C VAL A 26 -0.97 15.51 -11.09
N ILE A 27 -1.97 14.72 -10.75
CA ILE A 27 -2.52 13.70 -11.65
C ILE A 27 -3.81 14.23 -12.31
N HIS A 28 -3.72 14.63 -13.58
CA HIS A 28 -4.86 15.23 -14.31
C HIS A 28 -5.92 14.21 -14.76
N SER A 29 -5.57 12.94 -14.96
CA SER A 29 -6.54 11.89 -15.32
C SER A 29 -7.28 11.41 -14.08
N MET A 30 -8.60 11.60 -14.01
CA MET A 30 -9.43 11.14 -12.88
C MET A 30 -9.31 9.64 -12.64
N TYR A 31 -9.33 8.83 -13.71
CA TYR A 31 -9.10 7.39 -13.59
C TYR A 31 -7.77 7.08 -12.91
N ARG A 32 -6.66 7.72 -13.37
CA ARG A 32 -5.34 7.49 -12.80
C ARG A 32 -5.23 8.02 -11.38
N LEU A 33 -5.85 9.15 -11.07
CA LEU A 33 -5.91 9.70 -9.72
C LEU A 33 -6.55 8.70 -8.75
N LYS A 34 -7.76 8.22 -9.07
CA LYS A 34 -8.48 7.27 -8.22
C LYS A 34 -7.74 5.92 -8.11
N LEU A 35 -7.13 5.45 -9.19
CA LEU A 35 -6.26 4.28 -9.19
C LEU A 35 -5.10 4.45 -8.20
N MET A 36 -4.34 5.55 -8.27
CA MET A 36 -3.16 5.75 -7.42
C MET A 36 -3.56 5.95 -5.95
N GLN A 37 -4.63 6.71 -5.68
CA GLN A 37 -5.17 6.87 -4.32
C GLN A 37 -5.55 5.52 -3.72
N ALA A 38 -6.32 4.70 -4.43
CA ALA A 38 -6.71 3.37 -3.97
C ALA A 38 -5.49 2.45 -3.74
N MET A 39 -4.52 2.46 -4.65
CA MET A 39 -3.31 1.65 -4.51
C MET A 39 -2.48 2.06 -3.30
N PHE A 40 -2.25 3.36 -3.06
CA PHE A 40 -1.48 3.84 -1.92
C PHE A 40 -2.18 3.56 -0.60
N MET A 41 -3.49 3.83 -0.53
CA MET A 41 -4.28 3.57 0.66
C MET A 41 -4.28 2.08 1.03
N LEU A 42 -4.51 1.20 0.05
CA LEU A 42 -4.48 -0.24 0.32
C LEU A 42 -3.08 -0.77 0.60
N ALA A 43 -2.04 -0.28 -0.11
CA ALA A 43 -0.66 -0.69 0.16
C ALA A 43 -0.26 -0.43 1.62
N TYR A 44 -0.73 0.67 2.18
CA TYR A 44 -0.48 1.03 3.58
C TYR A 44 -1.40 0.26 4.54
N HIS A 45 -2.72 0.42 4.43
CA HIS A 45 -3.67 -0.08 5.42
C HIS A 45 -3.79 -1.63 5.44
N ALA A 46 -3.55 -2.29 4.32
CA ALA A 46 -3.55 -3.76 4.23
C ALA A 46 -2.14 -4.37 4.20
N PHE A 47 -1.09 -3.58 4.45
CA PHE A 47 0.32 -4.04 4.40
C PHE A 47 0.67 -4.75 3.09
N LEU A 48 0.17 -4.25 1.95
CA LEU A 48 0.36 -4.95 0.68
C LEU A 48 1.80 -4.86 0.18
N ARG A 49 2.27 -6.00 -0.30
CA ARG A 49 3.53 -6.07 -1.05
C ARG A 49 3.29 -5.59 -2.49
N VAL A 50 4.31 -5.04 -3.12
CA VAL A 50 4.19 -4.51 -4.47
C VAL A 50 3.65 -5.53 -5.48
N GLY A 51 4.04 -6.79 -5.37
CA GLY A 51 3.53 -7.85 -6.26
C GLY A 51 2.04 -8.16 -6.07
N GLU A 52 1.43 -7.76 -4.94
CA GLU A 52 0.01 -7.94 -4.70
C GLU A 52 -0.84 -6.84 -5.37
N ILE A 53 -0.22 -5.70 -5.72
CA ILE A 53 -0.90 -4.53 -6.31
C ILE A 53 -0.45 -4.15 -7.72
N THR A 54 0.65 -4.73 -8.20
CA THR A 54 1.18 -4.47 -9.54
C THR A 54 1.24 -5.75 -10.36
N GLU A 55 1.60 -5.64 -11.64
CA GLU A 55 1.76 -6.78 -12.53
C GLU A 55 2.69 -7.85 -11.94
N SER A 56 2.12 -9.00 -11.59
CA SER A 56 2.82 -10.18 -11.10
C SER A 56 1.88 -11.40 -11.07
N GLU A 57 2.42 -12.59 -10.83
CA GLU A 57 1.65 -13.81 -10.59
C GLU A 57 0.85 -13.80 -9.26
N HIS A 58 1.14 -12.85 -8.37
CA HIS A 58 0.52 -12.72 -7.05
C HIS A 58 -0.42 -11.52 -6.93
N ASN A 59 -0.67 -10.80 -8.03
CA ASN A 59 -1.53 -9.63 -7.97
C ASN A 59 -2.96 -10.00 -7.58
N LEU A 60 -3.61 -9.11 -6.84
CA LEU A 60 -5.02 -9.22 -6.48
C LEU A 60 -5.89 -9.10 -7.73
N PHE A 61 -6.91 -9.95 -7.78
CA PHE A 61 -7.98 -9.90 -8.78
C PHE A 61 -9.22 -9.24 -8.19
N LEU A 62 -10.12 -8.79 -9.05
CA LEU A 62 -11.40 -8.25 -8.62
C LEU A 62 -12.20 -9.24 -7.76
N SER A 63 -12.13 -10.53 -8.09
CA SER A 63 -12.78 -11.63 -7.34
C SER A 63 -12.21 -11.87 -5.95
N ASP A 64 -11.03 -11.34 -5.66
CA ASP A 64 -10.37 -11.49 -4.36
C ASP A 64 -10.77 -10.38 -3.38
N VAL A 65 -11.67 -9.47 -3.80
CA VAL A 65 -12.07 -8.30 -3.03
C VAL A 65 -13.56 -8.34 -2.71
N THR A 66 -13.87 -8.24 -1.42
CA THR A 66 -15.23 -7.94 -0.97
C THR A 66 -15.24 -6.54 -0.38
N LEU A 67 -15.95 -5.63 -1.03
CA LEU A 67 -16.08 -4.23 -0.61
C LEU A 67 -17.48 -3.98 -0.05
N THR A 68 -17.54 -3.42 1.14
CA THR A 68 -18.76 -2.92 1.79
C THR A 68 -18.63 -1.43 2.07
N THR A 69 -19.66 -0.80 2.60
CA THR A 69 -19.60 0.61 3.04
C THR A 69 -18.67 0.83 4.23
N THR A 70 -18.37 -0.22 4.99
CA THR A 70 -17.61 -0.12 6.24
C THR A 70 -16.28 -0.86 6.22
N SER A 71 -16.04 -1.73 5.22
CA SER A 71 -14.85 -2.56 5.20
C SER A 71 -14.47 -3.07 3.82
N ILE A 72 -13.20 -3.44 3.69
CA ILE A 72 -12.64 -4.19 2.57
C ILE A 72 -12.09 -5.50 3.11
N LYS A 73 -12.52 -6.62 2.53
CA LYS A 73 -11.91 -7.93 2.76
C LYS A 73 -11.10 -8.30 1.52
N LEU A 74 -9.84 -8.65 1.72
CA LEU A 74 -8.92 -9.09 0.67
C LEU A 74 -8.57 -10.56 0.91
N LEU A 75 -8.67 -11.37 -0.13
CA LEU A 75 -8.29 -12.78 -0.14
C LEU A 75 -6.97 -12.93 -0.90
N PHE A 76 -5.93 -13.42 -0.23
CA PHE A 76 -4.64 -13.73 -0.86
C PHE A 76 -4.56 -15.20 -1.20
N ARG A 77 -4.42 -15.49 -2.47
CA ARG A 77 -4.26 -16.85 -2.95
C ARG A 77 -2.93 -17.40 -2.47
N SER A 78 -2.90 -18.64 -2.01
CA SER A 78 -1.68 -19.30 -1.56
C SER A 78 -0.66 -19.35 -2.68
N SER A 79 0.56 -18.90 -2.42
CA SER A 79 1.70 -19.18 -3.29
C SER A 79 2.13 -20.65 -3.11
N LYS A 80 2.75 -21.26 -4.12
CA LYS A 80 3.23 -22.66 -4.13
C LYS A 80 4.17 -23.01 -2.95
N HIS A 81 4.68 -22.00 -2.23
CA HIS A 81 5.61 -22.15 -1.09
C HIS A 81 4.96 -21.88 0.28
N ALA A 82 3.70 -21.48 0.34
CA ALA A 82 2.96 -21.35 1.58
C ALA A 82 2.01 -22.55 1.69
N SER A 83 1.93 -23.15 2.83
CA SER A 83 1.19 -24.36 3.26
C SER A 83 -0.28 -24.54 2.78
N GLY A 84 -0.63 -24.13 1.58
CA GLY A 84 -1.95 -24.32 0.98
C GLY A 84 -3.08 -23.45 1.58
N VAL A 85 -2.79 -22.65 2.61
CA VAL A 85 -3.81 -21.85 3.31
C VAL A 85 -3.90 -20.46 2.70
N SER A 86 -5.09 -20.09 2.23
CA SER A 86 -5.41 -18.71 1.83
C SER A 86 -5.31 -17.77 3.03
N GLN A 87 -4.73 -16.60 2.84
CA GLN A 87 -4.65 -15.56 3.86
C GLN A 87 -5.67 -14.46 3.57
N GLU A 88 -6.18 -13.84 4.61
CA GLU A 88 -7.12 -12.73 4.51
C GLU A 88 -6.55 -11.47 5.18
N ALA A 89 -6.90 -10.31 4.64
CA ALA A 89 -6.77 -9.03 5.33
C ALA A 89 -8.12 -8.33 5.36
N MET A 90 -8.41 -7.69 6.48
CA MET A 90 -9.58 -6.86 6.68
C MET A 90 -9.13 -5.42 6.93
N VAL A 91 -9.69 -4.48 6.20
CA VAL A 91 -9.46 -3.05 6.36
C VAL A 91 -10.79 -2.37 6.64
N SER A 92 -10.88 -1.66 7.76
CA SER A 92 -12.09 -0.93 8.14
C SER A 92 -12.10 0.47 7.56
N ALA A 93 -13.31 1.02 7.38
CA ALA A 93 -13.49 2.41 7.04
C ALA A 93 -12.94 3.33 8.14
N MET A 94 -12.44 4.47 7.72
CA MET A 94 -11.93 5.53 8.59
C MET A 94 -12.81 6.77 8.48
N THR A 95 -12.80 7.59 9.50
CA THR A 95 -13.43 8.92 9.46
C THR A 95 -12.65 9.85 8.52
N GLY A 96 -13.38 10.56 7.66
CA GLY A 96 -12.79 11.44 6.64
C GLY A 96 -12.60 10.73 5.30
N GLU A 97 -13.42 11.11 4.32
CA GLU A 97 -13.48 10.41 3.02
C GLU A 97 -12.15 10.37 2.28
N MET A 98 -11.40 11.48 2.27
CA MET A 98 -10.16 11.60 1.50
C MET A 98 -9.10 10.59 1.93
N TYR A 99 -9.07 10.22 3.20
CA TYR A 99 -8.04 9.32 3.77
C TYR A 99 -8.62 7.97 4.19
N CYS A 100 -9.83 7.66 3.77
CA CYS A 100 -10.47 6.38 4.02
C CYS A 100 -10.12 5.37 2.92
N PRO A 101 -9.48 4.24 3.25
CA PRO A 101 -9.15 3.20 2.25
C PRO A 101 -10.39 2.60 1.58
N VAL A 102 -11.50 2.49 2.32
CA VAL A 102 -12.78 1.98 1.80
C VAL A 102 -13.34 2.95 0.77
N TYR A 103 -13.36 4.25 1.08
CA TYR A 103 -13.81 5.27 0.14
C TYR A 103 -12.89 5.32 -1.10
N ALA A 104 -11.56 5.34 -0.92
CA ALA A 104 -10.61 5.38 -2.02
C ALA A 104 -10.79 4.19 -2.98
N LEU A 105 -11.00 2.98 -2.45
CA LEU A 105 -11.25 1.81 -3.29
C LEU A 105 -12.63 1.90 -3.98
N SER A 106 -13.67 2.33 -3.28
CA SER A 106 -15.02 2.50 -3.83
C SER A 106 -15.02 3.47 -5.03
N GLU A 107 -14.37 4.62 -4.85
CA GLU A 107 -14.18 5.60 -5.92
C GLU A 107 -13.46 5.01 -7.12
N TYR A 108 -12.33 4.33 -6.90
CA TYR A 108 -11.62 3.68 -7.99
C TYR A 108 -12.48 2.63 -8.71
N MET A 109 -13.24 1.83 -7.96
CA MET A 109 -14.11 0.79 -8.52
C MET A 109 -15.19 1.34 -9.44
N SER A 110 -15.70 2.56 -9.19
CA SER A 110 -16.67 3.23 -10.06
C SER A 110 -16.10 3.53 -11.46
N TYR A 111 -14.79 3.77 -11.55
CA TYR A 111 -14.08 4.00 -12.82
C TYR A 111 -13.58 2.71 -13.46
N ARG A 112 -13.15 1.73 -12.64
CA ARG A 112 -12.60 0.47 -13.14
C ARG A 112 -13.64 -0.39 -13.85
N GLY A 113 -14.87 -0.34 -13.41
CA GLY A 113 -15.92 -1.22 -13.89
C GLY A 113 -15.85 -2.64 -13.32
N LYS A 114 -16.79 -3.49 -13.76
CA LYS A 114 -17.05 -4.83 -13.19
C LYS A 114 -16.38 -5.98 -13.97
N ASN A 115 -15.64 -5.69 -15.03
CA ASN A 115 -15.01 -6.74 -15.83
C ASN A 115 -14.05 -7.59 -14.99
N PRO A 116 -14.10 -8.93 -15.08
CA PRO A 116 -13.16 -9.81 -14.38
C PRO A 116 -11.71 -9.49 -14.73
N GLY A 117 -10.80 -9.80 -13.83
CA GLY A 117 -9.37 -9.60 -14.06
C GLY A 117 -8.66 -8.97 -12.86
N PRO A 118 -7.42 -8.50 -13.05
CA PRO A 118 -6.63 -7.85 -12.02
C PRO A 118 -7.36 -6.67 -11.39
N LEU A 119 -7.19 -6.48 -10.08
CA LEU A 119 -7.85 -5.41 -9.34
C LEU A 119 -7.46 -4.04 -9.89
N PHE A 120 -6.15 -3.79 -10.01
CA PHE A 120 -5.62 -2.50 -10.41
C PHE A 120 -5.20 -2.51 -11.89
N LEU A 121 -5.91 -1.72 -12.69
CA LEU A 121 -5.69 -1.60 -14.13
C LEU A 121 -5.33 -0.17 -14.52
N TRP A 122 -4.40 -0.02 -15.44
CA TRP A 122 -4.14 1.20 -16.16
C TRP A 122 -4.18 0.93 -17.68
N ARG A 123 -5.06 1.62 -18.38
CA ARG A 123 -5.28 1.41 -19.85
C ARG A 123 -5.55 -0.07 -20.19
N GLY A 124 -6.36 -0.73 -19.37
CA GLY A 124 -6.78 -2.13 -19.58
C GLY A 124 -5.74 -3.20 -19.20
N LYS A 125 -4.57 -2.82 -18.68
CA LYS A 125 -3.50 -3.74 -18.24
C LYS A 125 -3.16 -3.52 -16.76
N PRO A 126 -2.66 -4.54 -16.05
CA PRO A 126 -2.13 -4.35 -14.70
C PRO A 126 -1.07 -3.23 -14.69
N LEU A 127 -1.10 -2.39 -13.65
CA LEU A 127 -0.07 -1.35 -13.50
C LEU A 127 1.29 -2.01 -13.25
N SER A 128 2.33 -1.60 -13.96
CA SER A 128 3.67 -2.12 -13.74
C SER A 128 4.25 -1.61 -12.41
N ARG A 129 5.17 -2.39 -11.81
CA ARG A 129 5.93 -1.94 -10.64
C ARG A 129 6.70 -0.65 -10.90
N LYS A 130 7.26 -0.50 -12.11
CA LYS A 130 7.98 0.70 -12.53
C LYS A 130 7.07 1.93 -12.49
N ASP A 131 5.86 1.82 -13.05
CA ASP A 131 4.90 2.94 -13.08
C ASP A 131 4.40 3.30 -11.68
N PHE A 132 4.18 2.30 -10.81
CA PHE A 132 3.84 2.53 -9.40
C PHE A 132 4.92 3.33 -8.66
N VAL A 133 6.18 2.88 -8.77
CA VAL A 133 7.32 3.55 -8.11
C VAL A 133 7.58 4.92 -8.70
N SER A 134 7.48 5.09 -10.03
CA SER A 134 7.63 6.38 -10.68
C SER A 134 6.57 7.38 -10.24
N SER A 135 5.30 6.93 -10.11
CA SER A 135 4.21 7.78 -9.60
C SER A 135 4.44 8.17 -8.14
N LEU A 136 4.88 7.23 -7.30
CA LEU A 136 5.25 7.53 -5.91
C LEU A 136 6.33 8.61 -5.84
N LYS A 137 7.43 8.43 -6.58
CA LYS A 137 8.56 9.38 -6.58
C LYS A 137 8.17 10.75 -7.11
N LEU A 138 7.36 10.81 -8.17
CA LEU A 138 6.82 12.04 -8.70
C LEU A 138 6.03 12.82 -7.64
N LEU A 139 5.14 12.14 -6.92
CA LEU A 139 4.30 12.77 -5.90
C LEU A 139 5.12 13.21 -4.68
N LEU A 140 6.10 12.43 -4.23
CA LEU A 140 7.02 12.84 -3.17
C LEU A 140 7.78 14.09 -3.55
N SER A 141 8.35 14.16 -4.77
CA SER A 141 9.05 15.34 -5.27
C SER A 141 8.14 16.58 -5.31
N ASN A 142 6.90 16.44 -5.78
CA ASN A 142 5.94 17.55 -5.81
C ASN A 142 5.48 17.98 -4.40
N ALA A 143 5.56 17.07 -3.44
CA ALA A 143 5.32 17.34 -2.02
C ALA A 143 6.54 17.93 -1.30
N GLY A 144 7.66 18.17 -2.00
CA GLY A 144 8.90 18.67 -1.41
C GLY A 144 9.68 17.65 -0.59
N ILE A 145 9.42 16.34 -0.76
CA ILE A 145 10.10 15.27 -0.03
C ILE A 145 11.18 14.64 -0.93
N PRO A 146 12.46 14.60 -0.50
CA PRO A 146 13.50 13.83 -1.19
C PRO A 146 13.11 12.37 -1.34
N ASN A 147 13.12 11.86 -2.58
CA ASN A 147 12.45 10.60 -2.91
C ASN A 147 13.38 9.39 -3.10
N GLU A 148 14.69 9.55 -2.95
CA GLU A 148 15.73 8.55 -3.27
C GLU A 148 15.56 7.29 -2.41
N ARG A 149 15.23 7.49 -1.14
CA ARG A 149 15.11 6.42 -0.14
C ARG A 149 13.72 5.81 -0.04
N PHE A 150 12.78 6.25 -0.92
CA PHE A 150 11.42 5.70 -0.96
C PHE A 150 11.22 4.77 -2.15
N ASN A 151 10.52 3.67 -1.93
CA ASN A 151 10.10 2.75 -2.97
C ASN A 151 8.82 1.98 -2.56
N SER A 152 8.45 0.98 -3.33
CA SER A 152 7.24 0.19 -3.07
C SER A 152 7.21 -0.52 -1.70
N HIS A 153 8.37 -0.86 -1.12
CA HIS A 153 8.45 -1.46 0.22
C HIS A 153 8.26 -0.44 1.34
N SER A 154 8.32 0.86 1.04
CA SER A 154 8.12 1.92 2.02
C SER A 154 6.71 1.92 2.63
N PHE A 155 5.71 1.38 1.92
CA PHE A 155 4.34 1.25 2.43
C PHE A 155 4.23 0.21 3.55
N PRO A 156 4.59 -1.08 3.37
CA PRO A 156 4.53 -2.05 4.46
C PRO A 156 5.50 -1.72 5.60
N ILE A 157 6.65 -1.08 5.31
CA ILE A 157 7.55 -0.55 6.34
C ILE A 157 6.84 0.53 7.16
N GLY A 158 6.18 1.47 6.51
CA GLY A 158 5.44 2.55 7.15
C GLY A 158 4.27 2.05 8.00
N ALA A 159 3.47 1.14 7.45
CA ALA A 159 2.37 0.52 8.18
C ALA A 159 2.84 -0.18 9.46
N ALA A 160 3.91 -0.98 9.38
CA ALA A 160 4.49 -1.65 10.55
C ALA A 160 5.05 -0.65 11.57
N THR A 161 5.73 0.40 11.10
CA THR A 161 6.30 1.47 11.95
C THR A 161 5.18 2.22 12.69
N SER A 162 4.11 2.60 11.99
CA SER A 162 2.98 3.32 12.59
C SER A 162 2.20 2.45 13.58
N CYS A 163 2.02 1.15 13.28
CA CYS A 163 1.41 0.22 14.24
C CYS A 163 2.25 0.07 15.52
N ALA A 164 3.56 -0.07 15.38
CA ALA A 164 4.48 -0.15 16.53
C ALA A 164 4.44 1.15 17.38
N ALA A 165 4.44 2.31 16.73
CA ALA A 165 4.34 3.61 17.41
C ALA A 165 3.01 3.79 18.16
N LYS A 166 1.92 3.16 17.68
CA LYS A 166 0.60 3.12 18.32
C LYS A 166 0.49 2.00 19.39
N GLY A 167 1.59 1.32 19.73
CA GLY A 167 1.65 0.29 20.79
C GLY A 167 1.21 -1.11 20.37
N ALA A 168 1.08 -1.40 19.09
CA ALA A 168 0.76 -2.74 18.64
C ALA A 168 1.90 -3.72 18.98
N SER A 169 1.52 -4.90 19.50
CA SER A 169 2.47 -5.97 19.81
C SER A 169 3.09 -6.58 18.54
N ASP A 170 4.27 -7.19 18.67
CA ASP A 170 4.93 -7.95 17.61
C ASP A 170 4.00 -8.99 16.96
N ALA A 171 3.17 -9.66 17.76
CA ALA A 171 2.20 -10.64 17.26
C ALA A 171 1.10 -10.01 16.40
N GLN A 172 0.63 -8.83 16.79
CA GLN A 172 -0.36 -8.07 16.00
C GLN A 172 0.22 -7.60 14.67
N ILE A 173 1.44 -7.01 14.69
CA ILE A 173 2.12 -6.54 13.47
C ILE A 173 2.41 -7.71 12.51
N ARG A 174 2.87 -8.85 13.04
CA ARG A 174 3.08 -10.08 12.24
C ARG A 174 1.80 -10.55 11.56
N ARG A 175 0.70 -10.58 12.30
CA ARG A 175 -0.60 -10.97 11.77
C ARG A 175 -1.08 -10.02 10.67
N LEU A 176 -1.04 -8.70 10.92
CA LEU A 176 -1.43 -7.68 9.95
C LEU A 176 -0.55 -7.73 8.68
N GLY A 177 0.76 -7.86 8.83
CA GLY A 177 1.71 -7.95 7.72
C GLY A 177 1.77 -9.32 7.05
N ARG A 178 1.01 -10.30 7.52
CA ARG A 178 1.04 -11.70 7.01
C ARG A 178 2.47 -12.26 6.96
N CYS A 179 3.26 -11.98 8.03
CA CYS A 179 4.65 -12.38 8.12
C CYS A 179 4.81 -13.70 8.89
N HIS A 180 5.42 -14.72 8.26
CA HIS A 180 5.68 -16.01 8.90
C HIS A 180 6.91 -16.00 9.81
N SER A 181 7.80 -15.02 9.68
CA SER A 181 9.07 -14.94 10.44
C SER A 181 9.22 -13.60 11.17
N GLY A 182 10.26 -13.48 12.00
CA GLY A 182 10.65 -12.23 12.65
C GLY A 182 11.18 -11.14 11.72
N ALA A 183 11.17 -11.37 10.39
CA ALA A 183 11.65 -10.41 9.40
C ALA A 183 10.91 -9.06 9.42
N PHE A 184 9.67 -9.03 9.94
CA PHE A 184 8.91 -7.78 10.11
C PHE A 184 9.61 -6.79 11.05
N LYS A 185 10.45 -7.23 11.99
CA LYS A 185 11.23 -6.36 12.88
C LYS A 185 12.17 -5.44 12.08
N ARG A 186 12.62 -5.87 10.91
CA ARG A 186 13.41 -5.01 10.00
C ARG A 186 12.57 -3.90 9.36
N TYR A 187 11.25 -3.95 9.45
CA TYR A 187 10.35 -2.94 8.91
C TYR A 187 10.07 -1.82 9.92
N ILE A 188 10.27 -2.06 11.23
CA ILE A 188 10.03 -1.04 12.24
C ILE A 188 11.20 -0.05 12.22
N ARG A 189 10.89 1.23 12.00
CA ARG A 189 11.84 2.35 11.91
C ARG A 189 11.53 3.38 12.99
N SER A 190 12.38 4.41 13.09
CA SER A 190 12.01 5.61 13.84
C SER A 190 10.71 6.20 13.27
N PRO A 191 9.76 6.60 14.14
CA PRO A 191 8.45 7.13 13.70
C PRO A 191 8.53 8.50 13.00
N ASN A 192 9.69 9.15 12.99
CA ASN A 192 9.86 10.44 12.31
C ASN A 192 10.88 10.36 11.16
N PRO A 193 10.48 9.83 9.98
CA PRO A 193 11.39 9.69 8.85
C PRO A 193 11.84 11.04 8.26
N LEU A 194 11.05 12.10 8.42
CA LEU A 194 11.37 13.43 7.88
C LEU A 194 12.57 14.06 8.59
N GLN A 195 12.84 13.75 9.86
CA GLN A 195 14.04 14.19 10.57
C GLN A 195 15.33 13.51 10.07
N GLN A 196 15.23 12.43 9.30
CA GLN A 196 16.38 11.71 8.74
C GLN A 196 16.76 12.19 7.32
N LEU A 197 16.11 13.25 6.83
CA LEU A 197 16.32 13.82 5.50
C LEU A 197 17.31 15.02 5.53
N HIS A 198 17.85 15.37 6.71
CA HIS A 198 18.84 16.43 6.91
C HIS A 198 20.23 15.88 7.16
#